data_af5f23302b361ad0bd38c14774948f20
#
_entry.id   af5f23302b361ad0bd38c14774948f20
#
_cell.length_a   1.000
_cell.length_b   1.000
_cell.length_c   1.000
_cell.angle_alpha   90.00
_cell.angle_beta   90.00
_cell.angle_gamma   90.00
#
_symmetry.space_group_name_H-M   'P 1'
#
loop_
_entity.id
_entity.type
_entity.pdbx_description
1 polymer ?
#
loop_
_entity_poly.entity_id
_entity_poly.type
_entity_poly.pdbx_seq_one_letter_code
_entity_poly.pdbx_strand_id
1 'polypeptide(L)'
;KNPENLIHNTYSGIKVRSKSEAFIANTLFSYQIPFRYECAIQIGNLLLYPDFTIQHPKTGKIYYWEHFGMMDDFEYVDKTTRKISSYCEHGIFPDDSLILTYEARRAPLDSDWVRQIIEHYFL
;
A
#
# COMPACT_ATOMS: atom_id res chain seq x y z
N LYS A 1 -15.67 3.18 -5.68
CA LYS A 1 -14.68 2.63 -6.61
C LYS A 1 -14.90 1.14 -6.76
N ASN A 2 -15.57 0.72 -7.79
CA ASN A 2 -15.74 -0.69 -8.23
C ASN A 2 -15.71 -1.74 -7.09
N PRO A 3 -16.65 -1.70 -6.13
CA PRO A 3 -16.62 -2.65 -5.01
C PRO A 3 -16.75 -4.11 -5.43
N GLU A 4 -17.26 -4.38 -6.63
CA GLU A 4 -17.34 -5.74 -7.19
C GLU A 4 -15.95 -6.36 -7.43
N ASN A 5 -14.89 -5.57 -7.47
CA ASN A 5 -13.50 -6.05 -7.62
C ASN A 5 -12.84 -6.40 -6.29
N LEU A 6 -13.52 -6.22 -5.17
CA LEU A 6 -13.05 -6.62 -3.84
C LEU A 6 -13.37 -8.11 -3.64
N ILE A 7 -12.56 -8.98 -4.22
CA ILE A 7 -12.85 -10.42 -4.30
C ILE A 7 -11.86 -11.32 -3.56
N HIS A 8 -10.71 -10.79 -3.14
CA HIS A 8 -9.69 -11.60 -2.48
C HIS A 8 -9.84 -11.52 -0.96
N ASN A 9 -10.07 -12.66 -0.32
CA ASN A 9 -10.22 -12.75 1.12
C ASN A 9 -8.87 -12.61 1.82
N THR A 10 -8.90 -12.09 3.05
CA THR A 10 -7.70 -11.96 3.88
C THR A 10 -7.96 -12.53 5.28
N TYR A 11 -6.88 -12.76 6.04
CA TYR A 11 -6.96 -13.29 7.40
C TYR A 11 -7.71 -12.38 8.36
N SER A 12 -7.65 -11.05 8.14
CA SER A 12 -8.36 -10.09 8.99
C SER A 12 -9.86 -10.01 8.68
N GLY A 13 -10.32 -10.69 7.62
CA GLY A 13 -11.72 -10.69 7.19
C GLY A 13 -12.06 -9.63 6.15
N ILE A 14 -11.19 -8.67 5.87
CA ILE A 14 -11.42 -7.71 4.80
C ILE A 14 -11.17 -8.35 3.43
N LYS A 15 -11.81 -7.81 2.39
CA LYS A 15 -11.57 -8.22 1.02
C LYS A 15 -10.77 -7.16 0.29
N VAL A 16 -9.82 -7.59 -0.53
CA VAL A 16 -8.93 -6.70 -1.29
C VAL A 16 -9.03 -7.02 -2.78
N ARG A 17 -8.43 -6.14 -3.60
CA ARG A 17 -8.60 -6.18 -5.07
C ARG A 17 -7.65 -7.12 -5.79
N SER A 18 -6.52 -7.48 -5.18
CA SER A 18 -5.51 -8.33 -5.83
C SER A 18 -4.92 -9.33 -4.87
N LYS A 19 -4.28 -10.38 -5.43
CA LYS A 19 -3.55 -11.38 -4.64
C LYS A 19 -2.35 -10.75 -3.94
N SER A 20 -1.66 -9.81 -4.58
CA SER A 20 -0.52 -9.12 -3.98
C SER A 20 -0.96 -8.29 -2.78
N GLU A 21 -2.08 -7.59 -2.87
CA GLU A 21 -2.61 -6.85 -1.74
C GLU A 21 -3.06 -7.78 -0.61
N ALA A 22 -3.62 -8.95 -0.96
CA ALA A 22 -3.97 -9.95 0.06
C ALA A 22 -2.71 -10.43 0.79
N PHE A 23 -1.62 -10.64 0.07
CA PHE A 23 -0.35 -11.05 0.70
C PHE A 23 0.17 -9.99 1.65
N ILE A 24 0.15 -8.72 1.24
CA ILE A 24 0.57 -7.59 2.09
C ILE A 24 -0.31 -7.53 3.34
N ALA A 25 -1.63 -7.58 3.17
CA ALA A 25 -2.58 -7.53 4.28
C ALA A 25 -2.36 -8.69 5.27
N ASN A 26 -2.19 -9.90 4.76
CA ASN A 26 -1.98 -11.08 5.60
C ASN A 26 -0.65 -11.02 6.34
N THR A 27 0.39 -10.47 5.72
CA THR A 27 1.69 -10.31 6.37
C THR A 27 1.61 -9.27 7.49
N LEU A 28 0.97 -8.12 7.24
CA LEU A 28 0.73 -7.12 8.27
C LEU A 28 -0.06 -7.72 9.45
N PHE A 29 -1.10 -8.46 9.14
CA PHE A 29 -1.94 -9.09 10.16
C PHE A 29 -1.14 -10.10 10.99
N SER A 30 -0.30 -10.91 10.36
CA SER A 30 0.53 -11.90 11.04
C SER A 30 1.53 -11.26 12.01
N TYR A 31 2.05 -10.08 11.68
CA TYR A 31 2.95 -9.32 12.56
C TYR A 31 2.19 -8.45 13.56
N GLN A 32 0.85 -8.51 13.58
CA GLN A 32 0.00 -7.74 14.50
C GLN A 32 0.19 -6.22 14.33
N ILE A 33 0.38 -5.78 13.08
CA ILE A 33 0.55 -4.37 12.75
C ILE A 33 -0.82 -3.81 12.34
N PRO A 34 -1.35 -2.80 13.02
CA PRO A 34 -2.66 -2.23 12.69
C PRO A 34 -2.64 -1.56 11.32
N PHE A 35 -3.66 -1.84 10.52
CA PHE A 35 -3.79 -1.21 9.20
C PHE A 35 -5.25 -1.06 8.80
N ARG A 36 -5.49 -0.15 7.86
CA ARG A 36 -6.76 0.01 7.16
C ARG A 36 -6.52 -0.07 5.67
N TYR A 37 -7.48 -0.62 4.95
CA TYR A 37 -7.40 -0.80 3.52
C TYR A 37 -8.29 0.23 2.81
N GLU A 38 -7.74 0.94 1.82
CA GLU A 38 -8.46 1.94 0.99
C GLU A 38 -9.24 2.97 1.82
N CYS A 39 -8.71 3.34 2.96
CA CYS A 39 -9.31 4.37 3.82
C CYS A 39 -9.01 5.75 3.25
N ALA A 40 -10.02 6.60 3.18
CA ALA A 40 -9.84 7.97 2.70
C ALA A 40 -8.96 8.78 3.66
N ILE A 41 -8.01 9.52 3.10
CA ILE A 41 -7.25 10.53 3.83
C ILE A 41 -7.36 11.86 3.11
N GLN A 42 -7.36 12.94 3.86
CA GLN A 42 -7.38 14.29 3.30
C GLN A 42 -6.14 15.05 3.78
N ILE A 43 -5.37 15.56 2.81
CA ILE A 43 -4.16 16.33 3.08
C ILE A 43 -4.30 17.65 2.33
N GLY A 44 -4.55 18.75 3.08
CA GLY A 44 -4.93 20.00 2.48
C GLY A 44 -6.23 19.84 1.67
N ASN A 45 -6.19 20.16 0.39
CA ASN A 45 -7.32 20.00 -0.53
C ASN A 45 -7.30 18.67 -1.29
N LEU A 46 -6.31 17.82 -1.02
CA LEU A 46 -6.14 16.55 -1.70
C LEU A 46 -6.83 15.43 -0.94
N LEU A 47 -7.69 14.67 -1.62
CA LEU A 47 -8.31 13.46 -1.10
C LEU A 47 -7.66 12.25 -1.76
N LEU A 48 -7.11 11.36 -0.95
CA LEU A 48 -6.44 10.14 -1.40
C LEU A 48 -7.02 8.91 -0.73
N TYR A 49 -6.86 7.77 -1.38
CA TYR A 49 -7.23 6.45 -0.85
C TYR A 49 -6.00 5.55 -0.95
N PRO A 50 -5.05 5.64 0.00
CA PRO A 50 -3.91 4.73 -0.01
C PRO A 50 -4.37 3.28 0.03
N ASP A 51 -3.61 2.39 -0.61
CA ASP A 51 -3.94 0.97 -0.50
C ASP A 51 -3.97 0.55 0.96
N PHE A 52 -2.95 0.92 1.73
CA PHE A 52 -2.91 0.66 3.16
C PHE A 52 -2.50 1.91 3.92
N THR A 53 -3.23 2.21 4.98
CA THR A 53 -2.82 3.18 6.01
C THR A 53 -2.45 2.37 7.25
N ILE A 54 -1.23 2.53 7.72
CA ILE A 54 -0.64 1.66 8.74
C ILE A 54 -0.17 2.49 9.92
N GLN A 55 -0.45 2.00 11.12
CA GLN A 55 0.06 2.63 12.32
C GLN A 55 1.18 1.79 12.91
N HIS A 56 2.34 2.40 13.13
CA HIS A 56 3.45 1.72 13.80
C HIS A 56 2.99 1.31 15.21
N PRO A 57 3.09 0.02 15.58
CA PRO A 57 2.51 -0.47 16.82
C PRO A 57 3.17 0.10 18.09
N LYS A 58 4.43 0.58 17.99
CA LYS A 58 5.15 1.12 19.15
C LYS A 58 5.16 2.65 19.17
N THR A 59 5.39 3.29 18.02
CA THR A 59 5.56 4.75 17.96
C THR A 59 4.26 5.49 17.67
N GLY A 60 3.27 4.80 17.09
CA GLY A 60 2.03 5.42 16.63
C GLY A 60 2.16 6.19 15.32
N LYS A 61 3.35 6.25 14.71
CA LYS A 61 3.57 6.95 13.45
C LYS A 61 2.70 6.31 12.36
N ILE A 62 2.12 7.14 11.50
CA ILE A 62 1.28 6.71 10.38
C ILE A 62 2.12 6.61 9.12
N TYR A 63 1.95 5.50 8.41
CA TYR A 63 2.59 5.23 7.12
C TYR A 63 1.50 4.95 6.09
N TYR A 64 1.78 5.30 4.84
CA TYR A 64 0.93 4.98 3.69
C TYR A 64 1.68 4.04 2.77
N TRP A 65 1.07 2.90 2.44
CA TRP A 65 1.68 1.91 1.55
C TRP A 65 0.85 1.83 0.27
N GLU A 66 1.50 2.11 -0.85
CA GLU A 66 0.90 1.97 -2.18
C GLU A 66 1.57 0.81 -2.90
N HIS A 67 0.77 -0.10 -3.42
CA HIS A 67 1.26 -1.20 -4.24
C HIS A 67 0.82 -0.98 -5.69
N PHE A 68 1.78 -0.85 -6.60
CA PHE A 68 1.53 -0.60 -8.00
C PHE A 68 1.68 -1.89 -8.80
N GLY A 69 0.56 -2.51 -9.17
CA GLY A 69 0.51 -3.88 -9.68
C GLY A 69 0.65 -4.04 -11.19
N MET A 70 0.72 -2.94 -11.96
CA MET A 70 0.68 -2.99 -13.43
C MET A 70 1.73 -2.09 -14.06
N MET A 71 2.98 -2.20 -13.61
CA MET A 71 4.06 -1.29 -14.03
C MET A 71 4.59 -1.57 -15.44
N ASP A 72 4.06 -2.56 -16.15
CA ASP A 72 4.30 -2.78 -17.57
C ASP A 72 3.22 -2.13 -18.45
N ASP A 73 2.29 -1.37 -17.90
CA ASP A 73 1.27 -0.61 -18.63
C ASP A 73 1.62 0.88 -18.58
N PHE A 74 1.80 1.52 -19.73
CA PHE A 74 2.21 2.93 -19.81
C PHE A 74 1.25 3.89 -19.15
N GLU A 75 -0.06 3.71 -19.34
CA GLU A 75 -1.06 4.59 -18.73
C GLU A 75 -1.05 4.45 -17.21
N TYR A 76 -0.88 3.23 -16.73
CA TYR A 76 -0.80 2.94 -15.30
C TYR A 76 0.45 3.57 -14.69
N VAL A 77 1.61 3.47 -15.36
CA VAL A 77 2.87 4.10 -14.90
C VAL A 77 2.71 5.61 -14.82
N ASP A 78 2.05 6.21 -15.79
CA ASP A 78 1.81 7.64 -15.82
C ASP A 78 0.96 8.09 -14.61
N LYS A 79 -0.11 7.36 -14.31
CA LYS A 79 -0.94 7.62 -13.12
C LYS A 79 -0.15 7.41 -11.83
N THR A 80 0.69 6.38 -11.77
CA THR A 80 1.55 6.08 -10.63
C THR A 80 2.49 7.24 -10.35
N THR A 81 3.16 7.74 -11.40
CA THR A 81 4.07 8.87 -11.29
C THR A 81 3.37 10.10 -10.71
N ARG A 82 2.18 10.42 -11.23
CA ARG A 82 1.41 11.56 -10.73
C ARG A 82 0.97 11.38 -9.27
N LYS A 83 0.60 10.17 -8.90
CA LYS A 83 0.19 9.88 -7.53
C LYS A 83 1.34 10.05 -6.55
N ILE A 84 2.52 9.53 -6.88
CA ILE A 84 3.71 9.68 -6.05
C ILE A 84 4.08 11.16 -5.93
N SER A 85 4.05 11.92 -7.03
CA SER A 85 4.31 13.36 -7.01
C SER A 85 3.34 14.10 -6.09
N SER A 86 2.06 13.73 -6.12
CA SER A 86 1.05 14.33 -5.23
C SER A 86 1.38 14.09 -3.75
N TYR A 87 1.81 12.89 -3.39
CA TYR A 87 2.26 12.62 -2.03
C TYR A 87 3.42 13.52 -1.64
N CYS A 88 4.45 13.59 -2.49
CA CYS A 88 5.66 14.37 -2.21
C CYS A 88 5.36 15.87 -2.09
N GLU A 89 4.47 16.40 -2.93
CA GLU A 89 4.05 17.80 -2.87
C GLU A 89 3.37 18.15 -1.55
N HIS A 90 2.84 17.16 -0.85
CA HIS A 90 2.16 17.33 0.44
C HIS A 90 3.00 16.84 1.62
N GLY A 91 4.31 16.66 1.42
CA GLY A 91 5.24 16.31 2.49
C GLY A 91 5.27 14.84 2.89
N ILE A 92 4.69 13.97 2.08
CA ILE A 92 4.70 12.52 2.32
C ILE A 92 5.70 11.91 1.34
N PHE A 93 6.88 11.54 1.86
CA PHE A 93 8.00 11.14 1.04
C PHE A 93 8.24 9.63 1.08
N PRO A 94 8.71 9.05 -0.06
CA PRO A 94 9.19 7.67 -0.07
C PRO A 94 10.28 7.46 0.97
N ASP A 95 10.30 6.28 1.57
CA ASP A 95 11.25 5.87 2.61
C ASP A 95 11.17 6.68 3.91
N ASP A 96 10.16 7.52 4.06
CA ASP A 96 9.79 8.13 5.33
C ASP A 96 8.40 7.63 5.73
N SER A 97 7.34 8.33 5.34
CA SER A 97 5.97 7.90 5.64
C SER A 97 5.26 7.23 4.45
N LEU A 98 5.92 7.16 3.30
CA LEU A 98 5.37 6.53 2.10
C LEU A 98 6.17 5.27 1.74
N ILE A 99 5.49 4.14 1.72
CA ILE A 99 6.06 2.85 1.34
C ILE A 99 5.54 2.50 -0.05
N LEU A 100 6.45 2.18 -0.96
CA LEU A 100 6.11 1.86 -2.34
C LEU A 100 6.55 0.44 -2.67
N THR A 101 5.63 -0.35 -3.22
CA THR A 101 5.95 -1.61 -3.88
C THR A 101 5.32 -1.62 -5.26
N TYR A 102 5.88 -2.42 -6.13
CA TYR A 102 5.44 -2.48 -7.53
C TYR A 102 5.73 -3.85 -8.11
N GLU A 103 5.05 -4.16 -9.19
CA GLU A 103 5.25 -5.39 -9.92
C GLU A 103 4.83 -5.23 -11.37
N ALA A 104 5.33 -6.12 -12.22
CA ALA A 104 4.97 -6.28 -13.61
C ALA A 104 4.86 -7.79 -13.89
N ARG A 105 4.40 -8.17 -15.08
CA ARG A 105 4.17 -9.59 -15.41
C ARG A 105 5.41 -10.46 -15.20
N ARG A 106 6.59 -9.94 -15.54
CA ARG A 106 7.87 -10.68 -15.47
C ARG A 106 8.63 -10.41 -14.18
N ALA A 107 8.07 -9.60 -13.29
CA ALA A 107 8.66 -9.25 -12.00
C ALA A 107 7.53 -9.18 -10.98
N PRO A 108 6.94 -10.33 -10.59
CA PRO A 108 5.87 -10.35 -9.61
C PRO A 108 6.37 -9.94 -8.24
N LEU A 109 5.45 -9.55 -7.37
CA LEU A 109 5.77 -9.16 -6.02
C LEU A 109 6.46 -10.32 -5.29
N ASP A 110 7.65 -10.05 -4.76
CA ASP A 110 8.43 -11.01 -4.00
C ASP A 110 7.99 -10.98 -2.52
N SER A 111 7.65 -12.15 -2.00
CA SER A 111 7.22 -12.28 -0.61
C SER A 111 8.32 -11.89 0.38
N ASP A 112 9.60 -12.14 0.06
CA ASP A 112 10.71 -11.73 0.91
C ASP A 112 10.84 -10.22 0.98
N TRP A 113 10.60 -9.52 -0.14
CA TRP A 113 10.62 -8.07 -0.17
C TRP A 113 9.55 -7.48 0.77
N VAL A 114 8.34 -8.04 0.75
CA VAL A 114 7.27 -7.59 1.66
C VAL A 114 7.68 -7.76 3.11
N ARG A 115 8.24 -8.92 3.47
CA ARG A 115 8.69 -9.16 4.85
C ARG A 115 9.82 -8.22 5.25
N GLN A 116 10.78 -7.98 4.37
CA GLN A 116 11.88 -7.05 4.61
C GLN A 116 11.37 -5.63 4.85
N ILE A 117 10.37 -5.18 4.08
CA ILE A 117 9.74 -3.88 4.28
C ILE A 117 9.12 -3.78 5.66
N ILE A 118 8.37 -4.79 6.06
CA ILE A 118 7.69 -4.77 7.36
C ILE A 118 8.72 -4.76 8.50
N GLU A 119 9.77 -5.54 8.38
CA GLU A 119 10.85 -5.55 9.37
C GLU A 119 11.58 -4.21 9.43
N HIS A 120 11.81 -3.60 8.28
CA HIS A 120 12.51 -2.32 8.20
C HIS A 120 11.73 -1.17 8.84
N TYR A 121 10.42 -1.08 8.55
CA TYR A 121 9.62 0.06 8.99
C TYR A 121 8.97 -0.15 10.36
N PHE A 122 8.63 -1.37 10.75
CA PHE A 122 7.73 -1.61 11.88
C PHE A 122 8.30 -2.47 13.01
N LEU A 123 9.49 -3.03 12.83
CA LEU A 123 10.11 -3.90 13.86
C LEU A 123 11.43 -3.39 14.41
#